data_ba1e351c1f161758e1a1f5f703483e3a
#
_entry.id   ba1e351c1f161758e1a1f5f703483e3a
#
_cell.length_a   1.000
_cell.length_b   1.000
_cell.length_c   1.000
_cell.angle_alpha   90.00
_cell.angle_beta   90.00
_cell.angle_gamma   90.00
#
_symmetry.space_group_name_H-M   'P 1'
#
loop_
_entity.id
_entity.type
_entity.pdbx_description
1 polymer ?
#
loop_
_entity_poly.entity_id
_entity_poly.type
_entity_poly.pdbx_seq_one_letter_code
_entity_poly.pdbx_strand_id
1 'polypeptide(L)'
;MNKNKLFKVFVMIAFIMCSCEDNFDPKMYGTLNVSNYPVTEAEYESFMMTCYMPFTTTWTYWIGAGTSGNQHGWYIPAGGVLKFFDYPTDEVAVWNNGWGGGYYFLSKADFSQCVYYASGTLSDENPNHFPKVSEISYFTNVIGTLEKASTEVVSEERKREFIAEARLCRGLMMYYLLHVYGPVPLIVDPNDLINPSKLENLVRPTLQQMTEWIMADFDYAYQYIADTQPEQGRYNKDYARVCIMRHCLNEGYYMSGYYQKAIDMYNELKGRYSLFKKGDNPYIEQFKNANNFNSEVIMAVS
;
A
#
# COMPACT_ATOMS: atom_id res chain seq x y z
N MET A 1 0.55 -69.74 19.84
CA MET A 1 1.11 -68.47 20.28
C MET A 1 0.68 -68.23 21.72
N ASN A 2 1.60 -68.09 22.66
CA ASN A 2 1.34 -68.11 24.09
C ASN A 2 0.57 -66.84 24.50
N LYS A 3 -0.61 -66.99 25.18
CA LYS A 3 -1.50 -65.91 25.59
C LYS A 3 -0.74 -64.75 26.30
N ASN A 4 0.29 -65.09 27.06
CA ASN A 4 1.14 -64.11 27.74
C ASN A 4 2.03 -63.30 26.81
N LYS A 5 2.39 -63.81 25.63
CA LYS A 5 3.14 -63.01 24.61
C LYS A 5 2.21 -62.05 23.86
N LEU A 6 0.97 -62.46 23.58
CA LEU A 6 -0.03 -61.60 22.93
C LEU A 6 -0.42 -60.44 23.82
N PHE A 7 -0.60 -60.68 25.12
CA PHE A 7 -0.90 -59.62 26.11
C PHE A 7 0.25 -58.60 26.22
N LYS A 8 1.50 -59.06 26.24
CA LYS A 8 2.67 -58.15 26.27
C LYS A 8 2.79 -57.29 25.02
N VAL A 9 2.48 -57.86 23.85
CA VAL A 9 2.48 -57.10 22.59
C VAL A 9 1.34 -56.07 22.58
N PHE A 10 0.17 -56.41 23.08
CA PHE A 10 -0.98 -55.48 23.16
C PHE A 10 -0.72 -54.32 24.13
N VAL A 11 -0.10 -54.59 25.29
CA VAL A 11 0.30 -53.55 26.25
C VAL A 11 1.39 -52.63 25.64
N MET A 12 2.34 -53.20 24.88
CA MET A 12 3.38 -52.42 24.22
C MET A 12 2.83 -51.53 23.09
N ILE A 13 1.84 -52.00 22.34
CA ILE A 13 1.14 -51.21 21.31
C ILE A 13 0.27 -50.10 21.97
N ALA A 14 -0.38 -50.39 23.09
CA ALA A 14 -1.16 -49.37 23.82
C ALA A 14 -0.28 -48.25 24.39
N PHE A 15 0.95 -48.53 24.79
CA PHE A 15 1.92 -47.52 25.25
C PHE A 15 2.44 -46.64 24.09
N ILE A 16 2.50 -47.18 22.86
CA ILE A 16 2.94 -46.40 21.67
C ILE A 16 1.82 -45.46 21.21
N MET A 17 0.56 -45.80 21.45
CA MET A 17 -0.59 -44.95 21.05
C MET A 17 -0.86 -43.78 22.01
N CYS A 18 -0.26 -43.74 23.19
CA CYS A 18 -0.42 -42.67 24.17
C CYS A 18 0.69 -41.61 24.11
N SER A 19 1.58 -41.65 23.10
CA SER A 19 2.76 -40.79 23.03
C SER A 19 2.66 -39.67 21.99
N CYS A 20 1.47 -39.22 21.65
CA CYS A 20 1.29 -38.08 20.78
C CYS A 20 0.20 -37.17 21.33
N GLU A 21 0.50 -36.44 22.38
CA GLU A 21 -0.22 -35.23 22.76
C GLU A 21 0.75 -34.05 22.88
N ASP A 22 0.54 -33.10 22.01
CA ASP A 22 0.57 -31.64 22.22
C ASP A 22 1.87 -30.93 22.69
N ASN A 23 3.03 -31.42 22.29
CA ASN A 23 4.25 -30.58 22.45
C ASN A 23 4.92 -30.19 21.13
N PHE A 24 4.19 -30.19 20.02
CA PHE A 24 4.68 -29.74 18.73
C PHE A 24 4.21 -28.31 18.36
N ASP A 25 3.79 -27.52 19.33
CA ASP A 25 3.69 -26.08 19.13
C ASP A 25 4.99 -25.44 19.69
N PRO A 26 6.04 -25.32 18.88
CA PRO A 26 7.27 -24.68 19.34
C PRO A 26 6.92 -23.24 19.64
N LYS A 27 6.93 -22.87 20.92
CA LYS A 27 6.91 -21.44 21.28
C LYS A 27 8.11 -20.80 20.65
N MET A 28 7.90 -20.21 19.48
CA MET A 28 8.94 -19.47 18.77
C MET A 28 9.19 -18.15 19.50
N TYR A 29 10.13 -18.18 20.41
CA TYR A 29 10.61 -16.97 21.07
C TYR A 29 11.45 -16.18 20.07
N GLY A 30 11.00 -14.98 19.75
CA GLY A 30 11.73 -14.03 18.91
C GLY A 30 11.33 -13.97 17.45
N THR A 31 10.34 -14.72 17.00
CA THR A 31 9.71 -14.54 15.69
C THR A 31 8.23 -14.21 15.85
N LEU A 32 7.81 -13.11 15.23
CA LEU A 32 6.39 -12.78 15.10
C LEU A 32 5.76 -13.73 14.08
N ASN A 33 4.69 -14.41 14.45
CA ASN A 33 3.90 -15.22 13.54
C ASN A 33 2.39 -14.95 13.73
N VAL A 34 1.59 -15.44 12.81
CA VAL A 34 0.14 -15.17 12.77
C VAL A 34 -0.59 -15.65 14.04
N SER A 35 -0.02 -16.58 14.81
CA SER A 35 -0.64 -17.10 16.03
C SER A 35 -0.37 -16.26 17.28
N ASN A 36 0.62 -15.37 17.25
CA ASN A 36 1.05 -14.59 18.40
C ASN A 36 1.17 -13.06 18.12
N TYR A 37 0.78 -12.60 16.97
CA TYR A 37 0.82 -11.19 16.58
C TYR A 37 -0.16 -10.90 15.43
N PRO A 38 -0.94 -9.80 15.47
CA PRO A 38 -1.10 -8.87 16.61
C PRO A 38 -2.13 -9.39 17.64
N VAL A 39 -1.95 -9.06 18.93
CA VAL A 39 -2.85 -9.47 20.03
C VAL A 39 -3.28 -8.32 20.95
N THR A 40 -2.65 -7.17 20.86
CA THR A 40 -3.02 -5.94 21.58
C THR A 40 -3.37 -4.83 20.61
N GLU A 41 -4.13 -3.80 21.05
CA GLU A 41 -4.48 -2.65 20.19
C GLU A 41 -3.23 -1.97 19.60
N ALA A 42 -2.18 -1.76 20.40
CA ALA A 42 -0.93 -1.17 19.93
C ALA A 42 -0.22 -2.03 18.87
N GLU A 43 -0.33 -3.35 18.97
CA GLU A 43 0.21 -4.25 17.94
C GLU A 43 -0.64 -4.23 16.67
N TYR A 44 -1.96 -4.12 16.77
CA TYR A 44 -2.84 -3.92 15.61
C TYR A 44 -2.55 -2.59 14.93
N GLU A 45 -2.31 -1.52 15.69
CA GLU A 45 -1.88 -0.23 15.14
C GLU A 45 -0.52 -0.35 14.44
N SER A 46 0.46 -0.97 15.08
CA SER A 46 1.78 -1.22 14.50
C SER A 46 1.70 -2.07 13.22
N PHE A 47 0.80 -3.05 13.19
CA PHE A 47 0.56 -3.87 12.01
C PHE A 47 -0.09 -3.06 10.88
N MET A 48 -1.06 -2.22 11.19
CA MET A 48 -1.64 -1.28 10.22
C MET A 48 -0.58 -0.31 9.67
N MET A 49 0.29 0.23 10.54
CA MET A 49 1.35 1.16 10.13
C MET A 49 2.32 0.57 9.11
N THR A 50 2.41 -0.75 8.99
CA THR A 50 3.20 -1.38 7.92
C THR A 50 2.68 -1.05 6.52
N CYS A 51 1.41 -0.66 6.37
CA CYS A 51 0.84 -0.19 5.11
C CYS A 51 1.47 1.12 4.62
N TYR A 52 2.11 1.89 5.50
CA TYR A 52 2.83 3.10 5.11
C TYR A 52 4.23 2.82 4.55
N MET A 53 4.80 1.65 4.82
CA MET A 53 6.17 1.32 4.42
C MET A 53 6.44 1.52 2.92
N PRO A 54 5.58 1.08 1.99
CA PRO A 54 5.81 1.30 0.56
C PRO A 54 5.85 2.77 0.13
N PHE A 55 5.31 3.66 0.96
CA PHE A 55 5.27 5.09 0.67
C PHE A 55 6.40 5.87 1.35
N THR A 56 6.90 5.41 2.48
CA THR A 56 7.89 6.12 3.30
C THR A 56 9.29 5.54 3.18
N THR A 57 9.41 4.23 3.02
CA THR A 57 10.70 3.60 2.82
C THR A 57 11.23 3.88 1.42
N THR A 58 12.52 4.06 1.35
CA THR A 58 13.22 4.09 0.09
C THR A 58 13.28 2.67 -0.48
N TRP A 59 12.83 2.50 -1.72
CA TRP A 59 12.98 1.23 -2.40
C TRP A 59 14.42 1.03 -2.83
N THR A 60 15.05 0.02 -2.29
CA THR A 60 16.35 -0.40 -2.75
C THR A 60 16.18 -1.09 -4.08
N TYR A 61 16.82 -0.63 -5.13
CA TYR A 61 16.96 -1.38 -6.35
C TYR A 61 18.41 -1.74 -6.60
N TRP A 62 18.58 -2.87 -7.20
CA TRP A 62 19.90 -3.43 -7.46
C TRP A 62 20.49 -2.83 -8.72
N ILE A 63 21.69 -2.30 -8.65
CA ILE A 63 22.44 -1.86 -9.81
C ILE A 63 23.70 -2.75 -9.87
N GLY A 64 23.59 -3.93 -10.48
CA GLY A 64 24.75 -4.78 -10.71
C GLY A 64 25.40 -5.36 -9.45
N ALA A 65 26.34 -6.26 -9.64
CA ALA A 65 26.92 -7.07 -8.59
C ALA A 65 27.35 -6.32 -7.32
N GLY A 66 26.57 -6.40 -6.28
CA GLY A 66 26.96 -6.11 -4.91
C GLY A 66 26.84 -4.67 -4.42
N THR A 67 26.26 -3.76 -5.18
CA THR A 67 25.98 -2.40 -4.72
C THR A 67 24.50 -2.16 -4.59
N SER A 68 24.04 -1.89 -3.37
CA SER A 68 22.72 -1.33 -3.15
C SER A 68 22.65 0.02 -3.86
N GLY A 69 21.91 0.10 -4.93
CA GLY A 69 21.63 1.37 -5.60
C GLY A 69 20.72 2.25 -4.78
N ASN A 70 20.70 3.50 -5.12
CA ASN A 70 19.84 4.48 -4.48
C ASN A 70 18.37 4.18 -4.71
N GLN A 71 17.70 4.50 -3.79
CA GLN A 71 16.38 4.23 -3.34
C GLN A 71 15.44 5.30 -3.86
N HIS A 72 14.35 4.84 -4.39
CA HIS A 72 13.30 5.73 -4.86
C HIS A 72 12.06 5.49 -4.01
N GLY A 73 11.93 6.26 -2.93
CA GLY A 73 10.70 6.28 -2.18
C GLY A 73 9.55 6.84 -3.02
N TRP A 74 8.33 6.54 -2.64
CA TRP A 74 7.14 7.00 -3.33
C TRP A 74 7.14 8.53 -3.54
N TYR A 75 7.49 9.28 -2.50
CA TYR A 75 7.47 10.74 -2.50
C TYR A 75 8.80 11.41 -2.86
N ILE A 76 9.83 10.66 -3.22
CA ILE A 76 11.13 11.26 -3.60
C ILE A 76 11.02 11.92 -4.98
N PRO A 77 11.23 13.23 -5.12
CA PRO A 77 11.03 13.92 -6.39
C PRO A 77 11.87 13.38 -7.53
N ALA A 78 13.14 13.07 -7.28
CA ALA A 78 14.06 12.61 -8.32
C ALA A 78 13.87 11.17 -8.75
N GLY A 79 13.22 10.35 -7.96
CA GLY A 79 13.16 8.93 -8.19
C GLY A 79 11.84 8.25 -7.91
N GLY A 80 10.88 8.98 -7.33
CA GLY A 80 9.57 8.46 -6.96
C GLY A 80 8.58 8.36 -8.11
N VAL A 81 7.31 8.30 -7.76
CA VAL A 81 6.22 8.14 -8.74
C VAL A 81 6.07 9.33 -9.67
N LEU A 82 6.49 10.52 -9.27
CA LEU A 82 6.39 11.75 -10.07
C LEU A 82 7.02 11.60 -11.45
N LYS A 83 8.14 10.90 -11.58
CA LYS A 83 8.79 10.69 -12.87
C LYS A 83 7.90 10.01 -13.91
N PHE A 84 6.95 9.19 -13.50
CA PHE A 84 6.02 8.52 -14.42
C PHE A 84 4.91 9.44 -14.90
N PHE A 85 4.62 10.50 -14.15
CA PHE A 85 3.57 11.45 -14.47
C PHE A 85 4.13 12.73 -15.08
N ASP A 86 5.32 13.17 -14.67
CA ASP A 86 5.90 14.44 -15.10
C ASP A 86 6.84 14.29 -16.32
N TYR A 87 7.66 13.24 -16.37
CA TYR A 87 8.64 13.07 -17.46
C TYR A 87 8.03 12.84 -18.84
N PRO A 88 6.86 12.19 -19.00
CA PRO A 88 6.20 12.09 -20.29
C PRO A 88 5.50 13.38 -20.76
N THR A 89 5.52 14.44 -19.95
CA THR A 89 4.89 15.73 -20.26
C THR A 89 5.88 16.68 -20.92
N ASP A 90 5.39 17.82 -21.37
CA ASP A 90 6.19 18.93 -21.93
C ASP A 90 6.79 19.84 -20.84
N GLU A 91 6.47 19.61 -19.57
CA GLU A 91 7.00 20.39 -18.45
C GLU A 91 8.44 20.02 -18.07
N VAL A 92 8.87 18.80 -18.38
CA VAL A 92 10.19 18.27 -18.02
C VAL A 92 10.93 17.74 -19.23
N ALA A 93 12.10 18.32 -19.51
CA ALA A 93 12.99 17.83 -20.56
C ALA A 93 14.15 17.01 -19.98
N VAL A 94 14.20 15.73 -20.30
CA VAL A 94 15.36 14.88 -20.01
C VAL A 94 16.32 14.93 -21.20
N TRP A 95 17.47 15.58 -21.01
CA TRP A 95 18.38 15.91 -22.11
C TRP A 95 19.43 14.83 -22.44
N ASN A 96 19.67 13.88 -21.53
CA ASN A 96 20.59 12.79 -21.80
C ASN A 96 20.01 11.44 -21.37
N ASN A 97 20.53 10.37 -21.97
CA ASN A 97 20.12 9.02 -21.68
C ASN A 97 21.00 8.31 -20.62
N GLY A 98 21.60 9.07 -19.73
CA GLY A 98 22.32 8.52 -18.59
C GLY A 98 21.45 7.51 -17.79
N TRP A 99 22.10 6.63 -17.07
CA TRP A 99 21.44 5.59 -16.28
C TRP A 99 20.59 4.61 -17.13
N GLY A 100 21.14 4.19 -18.26
CA GLY A 100 20.49 3.20 -19.12
C GLY A 100 19.36 3.73 -19.99
N GLY A 101 19.23 5.03 -20.13
CA GLY A 101 18.27 5.65 -21.05
C GLY A 101 16.81 5.64 -20.58
N GLY A 102 16.48 5.00 -19.47
CA GLY A 102 15.09 4.83 -19.05
C GLY A 102 14.32 6.14 -18.89
N TYR A 103 14.91 7.14 -18.27
CA TYR A 103 14.26 8.46 -18.10
C TYR A 103 14.12 9.21 -19.43
N TYR A 104 15.10 9.09 -20.32
CA TYR A 104 15.04 9.69 -21.64
C TYR A 104 13.92 9.12 -22.48
N PHE A 105 13.79 7.79 -22.51
CA PHE A 105 12.70 7.14 -23.24
C PHE A 105 11.35 7.40 -22.61
N LEU A 106 11.28 7.46 -21.25
CA LEU A 106 10.08 7.83 -20.54
C LEU A 106 9.62 9.24 -20.92
N SER A 107 10.54 10.22 -21.00
CA SER A 107 10.21 11.61 -21.40
C SER A 107 9.75 11.73 -22.86
N LYS A 108 9.98 10.71 -23.68
CA LYS A 108 9.47 10.61 -25.04
C LYS A 108 8.22 9.75 -25.18
N ALA A 109 7.69 9.28 -24.07
CA ALA A 109 6.61 8.30 -24.03
C ALA A 109 6.89 7.02 -24.84
N ASP A 110 8.17 6.68 -25.05
CA ASP A 110 8.60 5.44 -25.69
C ASP A 110 8.73 4.35 -24.64
N PHE A 111 7.61 3.82 -24.19
CA PHE A 111 7.54 2.80 -23.17
C PHE A 111 8.16 1.46 -23.59
N SER A 112 8.34 1.23 -24.89
CA SER A 112 8.99 0.01 -25.40
C SER A 112 10.47 -0.04 -25.02
N GLN A 113 11.11 1.09 -24.83
CA GLN A 113 12.50 1.24 -24.43
C GLN A 113 12.68 1.48 -22.91
N CYS A 114 11.60 1.63 -22.19
CA CYS A 114 11.63 1.82 -20.74
C CYS A 114 11.86 0.49 -19.99
N VAL A 115 12.76 -0.35 -20.47
CA VAL A 115 13.06 -1.69 -19.94
C VAL A 115 13.36 -1.66 -18.45
N TYR A 116 14.00 -0.61 -17.99
CA TYR A 116 14.37 -0.41 -16.60
C TYR A 116 13.17 -0.25 -15.65
N TYR A 117 12.03 0.20 -16.15
CA TYR A 117 10.83 0.46 -15.35
C TYR A 117 9.68 -0.50 -15.63
N ALA A 118 9.68 -1.07 -16.81
CA ALA A 118 8.56 -1.88 -17.29
C ALA A 118 8.86 -3.37 -17.35
N SER A 119 10.14 -3.73 -17.46
CA SER A 119 10.45 -5.11 -17.68
C SER A 119 10.58 -5.91 -16.41
N GLY A 120 9.72 -6.85 -16.30
CA GLY A 120 9.91 -7.98 -15.44
C GLY A 120 10.98 -8.95 -15.94
N THR A 121 11.93 -8.54 -16.74
CA THR A 121 13.00 -9.45 -17.11
C THR A 121 13.94 -9.75 -16.05
N LEU A 122 13.50 -9.60 -14.88
CA LEU A 122 14.62 -9.46 -14.12
C LEU A 122 14.34 -10.14 -12.87
N SER A 123 15.26 -10.74 -12.36
CA SER A 123 15.28 -11.45 -11.09
C SER A 123 14.32 -10.77 -10.11
N ASP A 124 13.77 -11.50 -9.19
CA ASP A 124 12.87 -11.06 -8.12
C ASP A 124 13.42 -9.83 -7.34
N GLU A 125 14.64 -9.47 -7.59
CA GLU A 125 15.35 -8.33 -7.01
C GLU A 125 15.25 -7.04 -7.82
N ASN A 126 14.59 -7.05 -8.97
CA ASN A 126 14.46 -5.83 -9.76
C ASN A 126 13.25 -5.02 -9.34
N PRO A 127 13.46 -3.79 -8.93
CA PRO A 127 12.41 -2.90 -8.47
C PRO A 127 11.66 -2.27 -9.63
N ASN A 128 11.18 -3.07 -10.53
CA ASN A 128 10.16 -2.54 -11.40
C ASN A 128 8.92 -2.24 -10.55
N HIS A 129 8.10 -1.36 -11.02
CA HIS A 129 6.91 -0.95 -10.26
C HIS A 129 5.81 -2.02 -10.25
N PHE A 130 5.94 -3.05 -11.05
CA PHE A 130 4.99 -4.16 -11.12
C PHE A 130 4.91 -4.98 -9.80
N PRO A 131 5.99 -5.24 -9.06
CA PRO A 131 5.90 -5.89 -7.74
C PRO A 131 4.95 -5.19 -6.76
N LYS A 132 4.54 -3.96 -7.02
CA LYS A 132 3.52 -3.28 -6.23
C LYS A 132 2.13 -3.91 -6.27
N VAL A 133 1.92 -4.81 -7.20
CA VAL A 133 0.73 -5.71 -7.17
C VAL A 133 0.75 -6.56 -5.90
N SER A 134 1.91 -7.01 -5.44
CA SER A 134 2.03 -7.75 -4.17
C SER A 134 1.66 -6.92 -2.95
N GLU A 135 1.90 -5.60 -2.99
CA GLU A 135 1.51 -4.69 -1.92
C GLU A 135 -0.02 -4.63 -1.76
N ILE A 136 -0.78 -4.74 -2.85
CA ILE A 136 -2.24 -4.79 -2.77
C ILE A 136 -2.70 -6.02 -1.97
N SER A 137 -2.12 -7.19 -2.23
CA SER A 137 -2.42 -8.40 -1.47
C SER A 137 -2.02 -8.27 -0.01
N TYR A 138 -0.89 -7.62 0.26
CA TYR A 138 -0.46 -7.33 1.62
C TYR A 138 -1.46 -6.41 2.35
N PHE A 139 -1.84 -5.29 1.75
CA PHE A 139 -2.85 -4.37 2.34
C PHE A 139 -4.19 -5.08 2.55
N THR A 140 -4.60 -5.91 1.61
CA THR A 140 -5.81 -6.72 1.73
C THR A 140 -5.73 -7.68 2.92
N ASN A 141 -4.55 -8.29 3.15
CA ASN A 141 -4.32 -9.14 4.33
C ASN A 141 -4.37 -8.33 5.64
N VAL A 142 -3.77 -7.15 5.67
CA VAL A 142 -3.84 -6.26 6.86
C VAL A 142 -5.28 -5.90 7.16
N ILE A 143 -6.06 -5.49 6.15
CA ILE A 143 -7.49 -5.19 6.30
C ILE A 143 -8.25 -6.39 6.86
N GLY A 144 -8.07 -7.57 6.28
CA GLY A 144 -8.75 -8.79 6.75
C GLY A 144 -8.35 -9.21 8.17
N THR A 145 -7.13 -8.93 8.58
CA THR A 145 -6.67 -9.18 9.96
C THR A 145 -7.32 -8.19 10.94
N LEU A 146 -7.41 -6.91 10.56
CA LEU A 146 -8.09 -5.88 11.34
C LEU A 146 -9.59 -6.17 11.49
N GLU A 147 -10.25 -6.59 10.41
CA GLU A 147 -11.68 -6.96 10.43
C GLU A 147 -11.99 -8.09 11.43
N LYS A 148 -11.05 -9.02 11.62
CA LYS A 148 -11.17 -10.16 12.52
C LYS A 148 -10.75 -9.86 13.97
N ALA A 149 -10.19 -8.68 14.23
CA ALA A 149 -9.80 -8.30 15.59
C ALA A 149 -11.00 -8.33 16.54
N SER A 150 -10.81 -8.89 17.74
CA SER A 150 -11.86 -8.92 18.76
C SER A 150 -12.17 -7.50 19.24
N THR A 151 -13.44 -7.19 19.44
CA THR A 151 -13.89 -5.91 20.00
C THR A 151 -13.49 -5.72 21.46
N GLU A 152 -13.08 -6.79 22.14
CA GLU A 152 -12.49 -6.71 23.49
C GLU A 152 -11.05 -6.17 23.45
N VAL A 153 -10.37 -6.28 22.30
CA VAL A 153 -8.98 -5.85 22.11
C VAL A 153 -8.92 -4.50 21.40
N VAL A 154 -9.70 -4.34 20.32
CA VAL A 154 -9.75 -3.12 19.52
C VAL A 154 -11.21 -2.72 19.35
N SER A 155 -11.59 -1.53 19.83
CA SER A 155 -12.96 -1.05 19.69
C SER A 155 -13.39 -0.97 18.22
N GLU A 156 -14.70 -1.08 17.95
CA GLU A 156 -15.22 -0.98 16.57
C GLU A 156 -14.88 0.37 15.91
N GLU A 157 -14.84 1.45 16.68
CA GLU A 157 -14.46 2.77 16.18
C GLU A 157 -12.98 2.77 15.76
N ARG A 158 -12.10 2.32 16.66
CA ARG A 158 -10.65 2.29 16.39
C ARG A 158 -10.30 1.32 15.25
N LYS A 159 -11.01 0.20 15.19
CA LYS A 159 -10.89 -0.76 14.08
C LYS A 159 -11.21 -0.11 12.72
N ARG A 160 -12.30 0.67 12.66
CA ARG A 160 -12.68 1.39 11.43
C ARG A 160 -11.63 2.42 11.03
N GLU A 161 -11.04 3.13 11.97
CA GLU A 161 -9.95 4.07 11.70
C GLU A 161 -8.73 3.37 11.11
N PHE A 162 -8.28 2.27 11.72
CA PHE A 162 -7.15 1.48 11.21
C PHE A 162 -7.43 0.93 9.80
N ILE A 163 -8.61 0.37 9.57
CA ILE A 163 -9.02 -0.10 8.26
C ILE A 163 -9.07 1.05 7.25
N ALA A 164 -9.49 2.24 7.66
CA ALA A 164 -9.55 3.42 6.79
C ALA A 164 -8.16 3.84 6.30
N GLU A 165 -7.16 3.84 7.17
CA GLU A 165 -5.78 4.13 6.79
C GLU A 165 -5.22 3.04 5.85
N ALA A 166 -5.43 1.77 6.17
CA ALA A 166 -4.99 0.66 5.31
C ALA A 166 -5.65 0.69 3.93
N ARG A 167 -6.95 1.02 3.86
CA ARG A 167 -7.69 1.20 2.61
C ARG A 167 -7.19 2.42 1.83
N LEU A 168 -6.87 3.52 2.49
CA LEU A 168 -6.28 4.67 1.80
C LEU A 168 -4.95 4.31 1.15
N CYS A 169 -4.09 3.59 1.86
CA CYS A 169 -2.84 3.05 1.31
C CYS A 169 -3.10 2.14 0.11
N ARG A 170 -4.05 1.22 0.21
CA ARG A 170 -4.41 0.31 -0.88
C ARG A 170 -4.98 1.05 -2.09
N GLY A 171 -5.88 1.98 -1.87
CA GLY A 171 -6.46 2.82 -2.91
C GLY A 171 -5.40 3.64 -3.65
N LEU A 172 -4.45 4.24 -2.94
CA LEU A 172 -3.32 4.97 -3.53
C LEU A 172 -2.45 4.07 -4.41
N MET A 173 -2.14 2.86 -3.96
CA MET A 173 -1.35 1.91 -4.73
C MET A 173 -2.10 1.40 -5.97
N MET A 174 -3.41 1.11 -5.85
CA MET A 174 -4.25 0.76 -6.99
C MET A 174 -4.36 1.91 -7.99
N TYR A 175 -4.54 3.15 -7.51
CA TYR A 175 -4.56 4.33 -8.35
C TYR A 175 -3.27 4.46 -9.17
N TYR A 176 -2.13 4.30 -8.54
CA TYR A 176 -0.84 4.33 -9.22
C TYR A 176 -0.73 3.23 -10.29
N LEU A 177 -1.07 1.98 -9.94
CA LEU A 177 -1.01 0.86 -10.89
C LEU A 177 -1.95 1.07 -12.08
N LEU A 178 -3.15 1.59 -11.83
CA LEU A 178 -4.12 1.91 -12.88
C LEU A 178 -3.55 2.89 -13.91
N HIS A 179 -2.87 3.93 -13.45
CA HIS A 179 -2.35 4.99 -14.35
C HIS A 179 -1.06 4.60 -15.05
N VAL A 180 -0.28 3.68 -14.48
CA VAL A 180 0.99 3.22 -15.11
C VAL A 180 0.77 2.03 -16.03
N TYR A 181 -0.06 1.06 -15.63
CA TYR A 181 -0.21 -0.22 -16.35
C TYR A 181 -1.63 -0.48 -16.87
N GLY A 182 -2.57 0.40 -16.56
CA GLY A 182 -3.99 0.11 -16.71
C GLY A 182 -4.48 -0.90 -15.67
N PRO A 183 -5.67 -1.48 -15.85
CA PRO A 183 -6.18 -2.48 -14.93
C PRO A 183 -5.23 -3.68 -14.85
N VAL A 184 -4.90 -4.11 -13.64
CA VAL A 184 -4.04 -5.28 -13.37
C VAL A 184 -4.79 -6.29 -12.51
N PRO A 185 -4.46 -7.59 -12.60
CA PRO A 185 -5.08 -8.60 -11.72
C PRO A 185 -4.77 -8.32 -10.25
N LEU A 186 -5.80 -8.21 -9.42
CA LEU A 186 -5.69 -7.86 -8.00
C LEU A 186 -6.65 -8.69 -7.16
N ILE A 187 -6.33 -8.88 -5.90
CA ILE A 187 -7.21 -9.43 -4.87
C ILE A 187 -7.48 -8.35 -3.84
N VAL A 188 -8.73 -7.89 -3.80
CA VAL A 188 -9.18 -6.83 -2.89
C VAL A 188 -10.12 -7.32 -1.78
N ASP A 189 -10.64 -8.55 -1.90
CA ASP A 189 -11.40 -9.21 -0.83
C ASP A 189 -10.47 -10.09 0.01
N PRO A 190 -10.38 -9.87 1.34
CA PRO A 190 -9.54 -10.68 2.20
C PRO A 190 -9.85 -12.19 2.17
N ASN A 191 -11.09 -12.57 1.90
CA ASN A 191 -11.47 -13.98 1.81
C ASN A 191 -10.93 -14.67 0.56
N ASP A 192 -10.67 -13.91 -0.50
CA ASP A 192 -10.13 -14.44 -1.75
C ASP A 192 -8.61 -14.71 -1.64
N LEU A 193 -7.90 -14.09 -0.69
CA LEU A 193 -6.47 -14.35 -0.46
C LEU A 193 -6.15 -15.80 -0.05
N ILE A 194 -7.07 -16.46 0.60
CA ILE A 194 -6.92 -17.85 1.07
C ILE A 194 -7.67 -18.86 0.19
N ASN A 195 -8.24 -18.41 -0.92
CA ASN A 195 -9.01 -19.24 -1.84
C ASN A 195 -8.15 -19.66 -3.05
N PRO A 196 -7.65 -20.91 -3.11
CA PRO A 196 -6.78 -21.37 -4.20
C PRO A 196 -7.40 -21.18 -5.59
N SER A 197 -8.71 -21.43 -5.72
CA SER A 197 -9.40 -21.28 -7.01
C SER A 197 -9.41 -19.83 -7.51
N LYS A 198 -9.48 -18.86 -6.60
CA LYS A 198 -9.40 -17.45 -6.97
C LYS A 198 -7.98 -17.04 -7.35
N LEU A 199 -6.97 -17.57 -6.64
CA LEU A 199 -5.57 -17.31 -6.93
C LEU A 199 -5.15 -17.89 -8.29
N GLU A 200 -5.58 -19.12 -8.60
CA GLU A 200 -5.28 -19.79 -9.86
C GLU A 200 -5.99 -19.16 -11.08
N ASN A 201 -7.16 -18.56 -10.86
CA ASN A 201 -8.00 -17.98 -11.90
C ASN A 201 -8.06 -16.45 -11.83
N LEU A 202 -7.00 -15.82 -11.38
CA LEU A 202 -6.93 -14.36 -11.27
C LEU A 202 -6.98 -13.71 -12.65
N VAL A 203 -8.01 -12.94 -12.90
CA VAL A 203 -8.23 -12.26 -14.17
C VAL A 203 -8.05 -10.74 -14.05
N ARG A 204 -7.68 -10.12 -15.15
CA ARG A 204 -7.61 -8.66 -15.24
C ARG A 204 -9.02 -8.08 -15.09
N PRO A 205 -9.27 -7.15 -14.16
CA PRO A 205 -10.56 -6.46 -14.08
C PRO A 205 -10.77 -5.53 -15.27
N THR A 206 -11.99 -5.09 -15.47
CA THR A 206 -12.25 -3.99 -16.40
C THR A 206 -11.72 -2.67 -15.82
N LEU A 207 -11.53 -1.66 -16.67
CA LEU A 207 -11.17 -0.32 -16.25
C LEU A 207 -12.16 0.21 -15.21
N GLN A 208 -13.45 0.08 -15.49
CA GLN A 208 -14.50 0.51 -14.58
C GLN A 208 -14.44 -0.20 -13.22
N GLN A 209 -14.26 -1.52 -13.19
CA GLN A 209 -14.16 -2.29 -11.94
C GLN A 209 -12.99 -1.83 -11.07
N MET A 210 -11.80 -1.63 -11.67
CA MET A 210 -10.65 -1.17 -10.88
C MET A 210 -10.84 0.26 -10.39
N THR A 211 -11.45 1.13 -11.18
CA THR A 211 -11.84 2.49 -10.79
C THR A 211 -12.81 2.50 -9.61
N GLU A 212 -13.81 1.62 -9.64
CA GLU A 212 -14.76 1.45 -8.54
C GLU A 212 -14.10 0.91 -7.25
N TRP A 213 -13.16 -0.01 -7.35
CA TRP A 213 -12.40 -0.50 -6.20
C TRP A 213 -11.58 0.60 -5.54
N ILE A 214 -10.91 1.42 -6.33
CA ILE A 214 -10.14 2.58 -5.84
C ILE A 214 -11.06 3.56 -5.13
N MET A 215 -12.21 3.88 -5.75
CA MET A 215 -13.18 4.78 -5.14
C MET A 215 -13.74 4.23 -3.83
N ALA A 216 -14.05 2.94 -3.77
CA ALA A 216 -14.57 2.30 -2.56
C ALA A 216 -13.56 2.37 -1.39
N ASP A 217 -12.27 2.26 -1.68
CA ASP A 217 -11.23 2.41 -0.67
C ASP A 217 -11.09 3.87 -0.20
N PHE A 218 -11.12 4.82 -1.12
CA PHE A 218 -11.06 6.24 -0.78
C PHE A 218 -12.31 6.72 -0.04
N ASP A 219 -13.49 6.26 -0.42
CA ASP A 219 -14.75 6.60 0.25
C ASP A 219 -14.78 6.06 1.69
N TYR A 220 -14.31 4.83 1.90
CA TYR A 220 -14.20 4.28 3.24
C TYR A 220 -13.21 5.08 4.08
N ALA A 221 -12.06 5.44 3.50
CA ALA A 221 -11.08 6.28 4.17
C ALA A 221 -11.68 7.65 4.54
N TYR A 222 -12.31 8.33 3.59
CA TYR A 222 -12.98 9.60 3.85
C TYR A 222 -14.04 9.51 4.97
N GLN A 223 -14.77 8.41 5.04
CA GLN A 223 -15.80 8.23 6.06
C GLN A 223 -15.24 8.03 7.46
N TYR A 224 -14.17 7.23 7.61
CA TYR A 224 -13.75 6.71 8.91
C TYR A 224 -12.36 7.16 9.37
N ILE A 225 -11.53 7.73 8.51
CA ILE A 225 -10.20 8.22 8.93
C ILE A 225 -10.36 9.45 9.83
N ALA A 226 -9.49 9.58 10.82
CA ALA A 226 -9.50 10.70 11.73
C ALA A 226 -9.27 12.05 11.01
N ASP A 227 -9.96 13.11 11.43
CA ASP A 227 -9.73 14.46 10.89
C ASP A 227 -8.31 14.96 11.18
N THR A 228 -7.79 14.61 12.36
CA THR A 228 -6.44 14.91 12.80
C THR A 228 -5.77 13.63 13.29
N GLN A 229 -4.53 13.43 12.91
CA GLN A 229 -3.75 12.29 13.37
C GLN A 229 -2.77 12.69 14.49
N PRO A 230 -2.48 11.77 15.44
CA PRO A 230 -1.55 12.07 16.54
C PRO A 230 -0.12 12.29 16.05
N GLU A 231 0.30 11.59 15.00
CA GLU A 231 1.63 11.70 14.42
C GLU A 231 1.61 12.44 13.08
N GLN A 232 2.60 13.29 12.88
CA GLN A 232 2.84 13.92 11.59
C GLN A 232 3.21 12.87 10.55
N GLY A 233 2.68 13.02 9.34
CA GLY A 233 2.93 12.08 8.25
C GLY A 233 1.91 10.94 8.15
N ARG A 234 1.02 10.76 9.11
CA ARG A 234 -0.14 9.88 8.97
C ARG A 234 -1.20 10.55 8.11
N TYR A 235 -1.86 9.73 7.32
CA TYR A 235 -2.95 10.19 6.44
C TYR A 235 -4.16 10.64 7.27
N ASN A 236 -4.71 11.78 6.88
CA ASN A 236 -5.88 12.39 7.51
C ASN A 236 -7.05 12.49 6.52
N LYS A 237 -8.20 12.93 7.00
CA LYS A 237 -9.42 13.04 6.20
C LYS A 237 -9.28 14.01 5.03
N ASP A 238 -8.54 15.09 5.20
CA ASP A 238 -8.33 16.07 4.13
C ASP A 238 -7.48 15.48 3.01
N TYR A 239 -6.52 14.63 3.33
CA TYR A 239 -5.77 13.90 2.32
C TYR A 239 -6.65 12.88 1.57
N ALA A 240 -7.55 12.19 2.26
CA ALA A 240 -8.54 11.32 1.61
C ALA A 240 -9.44 12.11 0.64
N ARG A 241 -9.89 13.32 1.01
CA ARG A 241 -10.62 14.22 0.09
C ARG A 241 -9.82 14.55 -1.16
N VAL A 242 -8.55 14.87 -1.02
CA VAL A 242 -7.65 15.14 -2.16
C VAL A 242 -7.50 13.91 -3.06
N CYS A 243 -7.37 12.72 -2.49
CA CYS A 243 -7.30 11.48 -3.25
C CYS A 243 -8.58 11.23 -4.06
N ILE A 244 -9.76 11.44 -3.45
CA ILE A 244 -11.06 11.37 -4.13
C ILE A 244 -11.13 12.40 -5.25
N MET A 245 -10.76 13.65 -4.99
CA MET A 245 -10.78 14.72 -6.01
C MET A 245 -9.94 14.34 -7.21
N ARG A 246 -8.69 13.91 -6.99
CA ARG A 246 -7.77 13.52 -8.05
C ARG A 246 -8.31 12.35 -8.86
N HIS A 247 -8.80 11.32 -8.19
CA HIS A 247 -9.38 10.15 -8.85
C HIS A 247 -10.63 10.53 -9.67
N CYS A 248 -11.51 11.33 -9.09
CA CYS A 248 -12.70 11.80 -9.79
C CYS A 248 -12.40 12.67 -11.01
N LEU A 249 -11.39 13.52 -10.94
CA LEU A 249 -10.98 14.36 -12.07
C LEU A 249 -10.40 13.52 -13.21
N ASN A 250 -9.62 12.50 -12.89
CA ASN A 250 -9.00 11.65 -13.90
C ASN A 250 -10.03 10.71 -14.57
N GLU A 251 -10.96 10.16 -13.80
CA GLU A 251 -11.87 9.11 -14.29
C GLU A 251 -13.25 9.63 -14.67
N GLY A 252 -13.52 10.91 -14.39
CA GLY A 252 -14.85 11.52 -14.62
C GLY A 252 -15.33 11.56 -16.06
N TYR A 253 -14.45 11.39 -17.03
CA TYR A 253 -14.83 11.35 -18.45
C TYR A 253 -15.61 10.09 -18.83
N TYR A 254 -15.50 9.00 -18.07
CA TYR A 254 -16.26 7.78 -18.28
C TYR A 254 -17.07 7.32 -17.06
N MET A 255 -16.78 7.90 -15.87
CA MET A 255 -17.51 7.59 -14.64
C MET A 255 -18.52 8.67 -14.31
N SER A 256 -19.78 8.35 -14.44
CA SER A 256 -20.86 9.31 -14.18
C SER A 256 -20.84 9.80 -12.73
N GLY A 257 -21.02 11.11 -12.54
CA GLY A 257 -21.10 11.76 -11.22
C GLY A 257 -19.75 12.06 -10.57
N TYR A 258 -18.63 11.58 -11.12
CA TYR A 258 -17.32 11.80 -10.51
C TYR A 258 -16.91 13.27 -10.50
N TYR A 259 -17.17 14.03 -11.56
CA TYR A 259 -16.86 15.48 -11.56
C TYR A 259 -17.64 16.22 -10.47
N GLN A 260 -18.91 15.86 -10.24
CA GLN A 260 -19.67 16.46 -9.16
C GLN A 260 -19.08 16.12 -7.79
N LYS A 261 -18.70 14.85 -7.59
CA LYS A 261 -18.06 14.39 -6.35
C LYS A 261 -16.72 15.13 -6.10
N ALA A 262 -15.93 15.40 -7.14
CA ALA A 262 -14.72 16.21 -7.00
C ALA A 262 -15.04 17.63 -6.51
N ILE A 263 -16.10 18.25 -7.04
CA ILE A 263 -16.57 19.58 -6.62
C ILE A 263 -17.03 19.54 -5.16
N ASP A 264 -17.75 18.51 -4.74
CA ASP A 264 -18.23 18.36 -3.38
C ASP A 264 -17.05 18.26 -2.40
N MET A 265 -16.06 17.43 -2.69
CA MET A 265 -14.82 17.32 -1.88
C MET A 265 -14.04 18.64 -1.82
N TYR A 266 -13.94 19.35 -2.94
CA TYR A 266 -13.35 20.69 -2.96
C TYR A 266 -14.09 21.68 -2.04
N ASN A 267 -15.41 21.68 -2.08
CA ASN A 267 -16.22 22.58 -1.25
C ASN A 267 -16.00 22.33 0.24
N GLU A 268 -15.76 21.08 0.65
CA GLU A 268 -15.44 20.74 2.03
C GLU A 268 -14.02 21.18 2.44
N LEU A 269 -13.07 21.22 1.49
CA LEU A 269 -11.70 21.68 1.74
C LEU A 269 -11.58 23.21 1.68
N LYS A 270 -12.48 23.87 0.97
CA LYS A 270 -12.41 25.32 0.72
C LYS A 270 -12.36 26.12 2.01
N GLY A 271 -11.30 26.92 2.15
CA GLY A 271 -11.08 27.77 3.31
C GLY A 271 -10.39 27.10 4.50
N ARG A 272 -10.09 25.80 4.44
CA ARG A 272 -9.31 25.10 5.45
C ARG A 272 -7.81 25.35 5.32
N TYR A 273 -7.37 25.65 4.12
CA TYR A 273 -5.97 25.93 3.76
C TYR A 273 -5.83 27.30 3.14
N SER A 274 -4.65 27.88 3.22
CA SER A 274 -4.37 29.20 2.67
C SER A 274 -2.92 29.28 2.20
N LEU A 275 -2.68 30.11 1.18
CA LEU A 275 -1.33 30.34 0.68
C LEU A 275 -0.40 30.81 1.83
N PHE A 276 0.79 30.26 1.85
CA PHE A 276 1.84 30.66 2.79
C PHE A 276 2.34 32.07 2.44
N LYS A 277 2.35 32.97 3.43
CA LYS A 277 2.61 34.41 3.21
C LYS A 277 3.71 34.97 4.13
N LYS A 278 4.51 34.11 4.77
CA LYS A 278 5.56 34.56 5.70
C LYS A 278 6.89 34.79 4.97
N GLY A 279 7.64 35.79 5.45
CA GLY A 279 8.97 36.12 4.95
C GLY A 279 8.97 37.03 3.72
N ASP A 280 10.16 37.42 3.27
CA ASP A 280 10.34 38.35 2.12
C ASP A 280 10.01 37.70 0.79
N ASN A 281 10.17 36.38 0.69
CA ASN A 281 9.79 35.61 -0.48
C ASN A 281 9.01 34.35 -0.04
N PRO A 282 7.69 34.49 0.19
CA PRO A 282 6.88 33.39 0.73
C PRO A 282 6.93 32.11 -0.11
N TYR A 283 7.04 32.21 -1.43
CA TYR A 283 7.15 31.07 -2.32
C TYR A 283 8.42 30.23 -2.05
N ILE A 284 9.56 30.88 -1.78
CA ILE A 284 10.79 30.16 -1.42
C ILE A 284 10.76 29.73 0.05
N GLU A 285 10.25 30.58 0.93
CA GLU A 285 10.23 30.31 2.36
C GLU A 285 9.43 29.07 2.73
N GLN A 286 8.35 28.77 2.01
CA GLN A 286 7.52 27.58 2.30
C GLN A 286 8.28 26.25 2.16
N PHE A 287 9.34 26.21 1.34
CA PHE A 287 10.14 24.98 1.13
C PHE A 287 11.32 24.83 2.11
N LYS A 288 11.46 25.72 3.06
CA LYS A 288 12.46 25.56 4.13
C LYS A 288 11.96 24.58 5.19
N ASN A 289 12.88 23.79 5.75
CA ASN A 289 12.56 22.78 6.78
C ASN A 289 11.75 23.34 7.96
N ALA A 290 11.99 24.59 8.35
CA ALA A 290 11.23 25.26 9.42
C ALA A 290 9.75 25.48 9.09
N ASN A 291 9.34 25.30 7.84
CA ASN A 291 8.00 25.56 7.34
C ASN A 291 7.31 24.33 6.75
N ASN A 292 7.80 23.13 7.06
CA ASN A 292 7.31 21.86 6.49
C ASN A 292 5.80 21.60 6.71
N PHE A 293 5.19 22.19 7.72
CA PHE A 293 3.76 22.04 8.01
C PHE A 293 3.06 23.40 7.98
N ASN A 294 3.32 24.17 6.95
CA ASN A 294 2.72 25.48 6.77
C ASN A 294 1.24 25.41 6.34
N SER A 295 0.60 26.59 6.20
CA SER A 295 -0.83 26.70 5.91
C SER A 295 -1.28 26.18 4.53
N GLU A 296 -0.37 25.89 3.62
CA GLU A 296 -0.69 25.28 2.31
C GLU A 296 -0.63 23.77 2.32
N VAL A 297 0.04 23.18 3.33
CA VAL A 297 0.33 21.75 3.34
C VAL A 297 -0.87 20.96 3.90
N ILE A 298 -1.46 20.14 3.08
CA ILE A 298 -2.54 19.23 3.47
C ILE A 298 -1.97 18.00 4.17
N MET A 299 -0.89 17.45 3.62
CA MET A 299 -0.18 16.30 4.16
C MET A 299 1.29 16.38 3.76
N ALA A 300 2.18 16.08 4.69
CA ALA A 300 3.60 15.94 4.43
C ALA A 300 4.11 14.64 5.03
N VAL A 301 5.01 13.98 4.32
CA VAL A 301 5.77 12.83 4.82
C VAL A 301 7.07 13.35 5.40
N SER A 302 7.37 12.96 6.63
CA SER A 302 8.59 13.36 7.34
C SER A 302 9.67 12.29 7.20
#